data_4afd5035eb2ab82dc353ff6db92565e3
#
_entry.id   4afd5035eb2ab82dc353ff6db92565e3
#
_cell.length_a   1.000
_cell.length_b   1.000
_cell.length_c   1.000
_cell.angle_alpha   90.00
_cell.angle_beta   90.00
_cell.angle_gamma   90.00
#
_symmetry.space_group_name_H-M   'P 1'
#
loop_
_entity.id
_entity.type
_entity.pdbx_description
1 polymer ?
#
loop_
_entity_poly.entity_id
_entity_poly.type
_entity_poly.pdbx_seq_one_letter_code
_entity_poly.pdbx_strand_id
1 'polypeptide(L)'
;MTKSATPIRALIIGLAMLSGSAWAAEGGGHMESAQVDLDDKGALQRGAALYMNYCSSCHSLTYLRYSRMAEDLGLTEEQVRQNLMFKDANFGDPMNTGLDPVQATAWFGKAPPDLSLIARRKAEGPDWVYNYLKSFYIDESRPMGWNNSVFPGASMPNVLWQLQGSQHALTEAKHAGAVCPKGEYKGGCITGFSIPDHKQGSMSPEQFDQVARDITAFL
;
A
#
# COMPACT_ATOMS: atom_id res chain seq x y z
N MET A 1 60.35 65.10 -12.07
CA MET A 1 59.62 64.53 -11.00
C MET A 1 58.36 63.79 -11.56
N THR A 2 58.51 62.56 -11.93
CA THR A 2 57.47 61.78 -12.57
C THR A 2 57.04 60.66 -11.58
N LYS A 3 55.81 60.74 -11.13
CA LYS A 3 55.21 59.66 -10.24
C LYS A 3 54.64 58.55 -11.09
N SER A 4 55.25 57.41 -10.99
CA SER A 4 54.77 56.13 -11.56
C SER A 4 53.54 55.65 -10.79
N ALA A 5 52.46 55.40 -11.50
CA ALA A 5 51.28 54.78 -10.95
C ALA A 5 51.22 53.30 -11.39
N THR A 6 51.29 52.40 -10.45
CA THR A 6 51.18 50.94 -10.65
C THR A 6 49.69 50.50 -10.69
N PRO A 7 49.23 49.80 -11.71
CA PRO A 7 47.85 49.30 -11.71
C PRO A 7 47.70 48.04 -10.85
N ILE A 8 46.80 48.07 -9.90
CA ILE A 8 46.37 46.94 -9.10
C ILE A 8 45.52 45.99 -9.99
N ARG A 9 46.06 44.85 -10.33
CA ARG A 9 45.31 43.78 -11.00
C ARG A 9 44.41 43.11 -9.94
N ALA A 10 43.12 43.37 -10.01
CA ALA A 10 42.13 42.66 -9.24
C ALA A 10 41.98 41.23 -9.79
N LEU A 11 42.40 40.27 -9.00
CA LEU A 11 42.24 38.85 -9.27
C LEU A 11 40.80 38.44 -8.84
N ILE A 12 39.87 38.35 -9.77
CA ILE A 12 38.52 37.84 -9.53
C ILE A 12 38.62 36.30 -9.52
N ILE A 13 38.66 35.74 -8.33
CA ILE A 13 38.52 34.27 -8.15
C ILE A 13 37.02 33.96 -8.26
N GLY A 14 36.63 33.42 -9.42
CA GLY A 14 35.32 32.89 -9.66
C GLY A 14 35.12 31.57 -8.86
N LEU A 15 34.40 31.65 -7.73
CA LEU A 15 33.96 30.49 -6.98
C LEU A 15 32.77 29.85 -7.74
N ALA A 16 33.06 28.91 -8.62
CA ALA A 16 32.04 28.08 -9.24
C ALA A 16 31.43 27.19 -8.17
N MET A 17 30.25 27.58 -7.66
CA MET A 17 29.42 26.67 -6.85
C MET A 17 28.92 25.54 -7.76
N LEU A 18 29.59 24.39 -7.68
CA LEU A 18 28.99 23.12 -8.13
C LEU A 18 27.84 22.81 -7.18
N SER A 19 26.64 23.26 -7.50
CA SER A 19 25.41 22.74 -6.94
C SER A 19 25.22 21.32 -7.49
N GLY A 20 25.88 20.35 -6.86
CA GLY A 20 25.57 18.94 -7.02
C GLY A 20 24.15 18.72 -6.50
N SER A 21 23.18 18.55 -7.40
CA SER A 21 21.88 18.02 -7.04
C SER A 21 22.13 16.61 -6.48
N ALA A 22 22.14 16.48 -5.15
CA ALA A 22 22.04 15.20 -4.49
C ALA A 22 20.65 14.65 -4.84
N TRP A 23 20.59 13.81 -5.86
CA TRP A 23 19.46 12.94 -6.05
C TRP A 23 19.52 11.97 -4.87
N ALA A 24 18.68 12.21 -3.87
CA ALA A 24 18.36 11.19 -2.89
C ALA A 24 17.79 10.03 -3.70
N ALA A 25 18.55 8.96 -3.83
CA ALA A 25 18.06 7.69 -4.33
C ALA A 25 17.08 7.19 -3.25
N GLU A 26 15.80 7.54 -3.38
CA GLU A 26 14.75 6.82 -2.69
C GLU A 26 14.85 5.37 -3.16
N GLY A 27 15.27 4.50 -2.26
CA GLY A 27 15.39 3.05 -2.49
C GLY A 27 14.02 2.37 -2.56
N GLY A 28 13.07 2.93 -3.29
CA GLY A 28 11.79 2.33 -3.63
C GLY A 28 11.95 1.61 -4.96
N GLY A 29 11.84 0.27 -4.98
CA GLY A 29 11.64 -0.46 -6.23
C GLY A 29 10.44 0.16 -6.96
N HIS A 30 10.47 0.19 -8.29
CA HIS A 30 9.40 0.75 -9.11
C HIS A 30 8.09 0.05 -8.75
N MET A 31 7.15 0.78 -8.13
CA MET A 31 5.80 0.29 -7.86
C MET A 31 4.99 0.28 -9.15
N GLU A 32 4.19 -0.77 -9.34
CA GLU A 32 3.22 -0.82 -10.42
C GLU A 32 2.14 0.23 -10.17
N SER A 33 1.70 0.93 -11.23
CA SER A 33 0.62 1.89 -11.11
C SER A 33 -0.73 1.20 -10.89
N ALA A 34 -1.47 1.63 -9.89
CA ALA A 34 -2.83 1.19 -9.63
C ALA A 34 -3.81 1.60 -10.74
N GLN A 35 -3.48 2.64 -11.51
CA GLN A 35 -4.34 3.19 -12.58
C GLN A 35 -5.76 3.46 -12.08
N VAL A 36 -5.87 4.10 -10.91
CA VAL A 36 -7.17 4.41 -10.29
C VAL A 36 -7.94 5.41 -11.16
N ASP A 37 -9.19 5.07 -11.47
CA ASP A 37 -10.16 5.96 -12.10
C ASP A 37 -11.31 6.21 -11.11
N LEU A 38 -11.40 7.43 -10.59
CA LEU A 38 -12.45 7.83 -9.62
C LEU A 38 -13.82 8.09 -10.30
N ASP A 39 -13.86 8.13 -11.61
CA ASP A 39 -15.12 8.27 -12.37
C ASP A 39 -15.75 6.89 -12.68
N ASP A 40 -15.00 5.79 -12.58
CA ASP A 40 -15.54 4.44 -12.70
C ASP A 40 -16.29 4.03 -11.43
N LYS A 41 -17.57 4.42 -11.36
CA LYS A 41 -18.46 4.07 -10.25
C LYS A 41 -18.57 2.55 -10.03
N GLY A 42 -18.47 1.77 -11.09
CA GLY A 42 -18.51 0.30 -10.99
C GLY A 42 -17.30 -0.25 -10.23
N ALA A 43 -16.09 0.24 -10.53
CA ALA A 43 -14.88 -0.11 -9.79
C ALA A 43 -14.99 0.30 -8.31
N LEU A 44 -15.45 1.53 -8.03
CA LEU A 44 -15.63 2.03 -6.67
C LEU A 44 -16.65 1.20 -5.87
N GLN A 45 -17.77 0.80 -6.49
CA GLN A 45 -18.80 -0.06 -5.86
C GLN A 45 -18.26 -1.47 -5.57
N ARG A 46 -17.51 -2.08 -6.51
CA ARG A 46 -16.83 -3.37 -6.27
C ARG A 46 -15.80 -3.25 -5.17
N GLY A 47 -15.02 -2.17 -5.17
CA GLY A 47 -14.03 -1.87 -4.13
C GLY A 47 -14.66 -1.72 -2.75
N ALA A 48 -15.79 -1.02 -2.63
CA ALA A 48 -16.56 -0.91 -1.40
C ALA A 48 -17.04 -2.29 -0.90
N ALA A 49 -17.59 -3.11 -1.79
CA ALA A 49 -18.02 -4.46 -1.44
C ALA A 49 -16.84 -5.34 -0.97
N LEU A 50 -15.70 -5.27 -1.65
CA LEU A 50 -14.49 -5.99 -1.26
C LEU A 50 -13.95 -5.49 0.10
N TYR A 51 -13.92 -4.17 0.32
CA TYR A 51 -13.54 -3.60 1.62
C TYR A 51 -14.46 -4.13 2.73
N MET A 52 -15.78 -4.11 2.54
CA MET A 52 -16.72 -4.59 3.54
C MET A 52 -16.55 -6.08 3.84
N ASN A 53 -16.23 -6.91 2.85
CA ASN A 53 -16.07 -8.35 3.02
C ASN A 53 -14.71 -8.76 3.61
N TYR A 54 -13.63 -8.04 3.31
CA TYR A 54 -12.26 -8.49 3.63
C TYR A 54 -11.52 -7.56 4.62
N CYS A 55 -11.91 -6.29 4.72
CA CYS A 55 -11.13 -5.29 5.46
C CYS A 55 -11.85 -4.73 6.69
N SER A 56 -13.19 -4.51 6.60
CA SER A 56 -13.98 -3.76 7.60
C SER A 56 -14.07 -4.42 8.97
N SER A 57 -13.83 -5.74 9.05
CA SER A 57 -13.78 -6.45 10.33
C SER A 57 -12.59 -6.03 11.21
N CYS A 58 -11.50 -5.56 10.59
CA CYS A 58 -10.27 -5.17 11.26
C CYS A 58 -9.95 -3.68 11.12
N HIS A 59 -10.32 -3.05 10.01
CA HIS A 59 -9.98 -1.66 9.71
C HIS A 59 -11.21 -0.77 9.69
N SER A 60 -11.08 0.42 10.28
CA SER A 60 -12.07 1.49 10.19
C SER A 60 -11.79 2.41 9.00
N LEU A 61 -12.84 3.07 8.53
CA LEU A 61 -12.84 4.30 7.74
C LEU A 61 -13.58 5.38 8.55
N THR A 62 -12.97 5.84 9.64
CA THR A 62 -13.62 6.74 10.62
C THR A 62 -14.08 8.05 9.99
N TYR A 63 -13.41 8.50 8.92
CA TYR A 63 -13.76 9.75 8.23
C TYR A 63 -14.80 9.58 7.12
N LEU A 64 -15.23 8.33 6.84
CA LEU A 64 -16.27 8.00 5.88
C LEU A 64 -17.52 7.49 6.61
N ARG A 65 -18.68 8.09 6.32
CA ARG A 65 -19.99 7.61 6.80
C ARG A 65 -20.64 6.74 5.74
N TYR A 66 -21.48 5.78 6.14
CA TYR A 66 -22.26 4.97 5.18
C TYR A 66 -23.11 5.83 4.24
N SER A 67 -23.73 6.91 4.77
CA SER A 67 -24.49 7.84 3.96
C SER A 67 -23.65 8.58 2.91
N ARG A 68 -22.44 8.98 3.26
CA ARG A 68 -21.51 9.62 2.33
C ARG A 68 -21.02 8.65 1.27
N MET A 69 -20.67 7.43 1.68
CA MET A 69 -20.30 6.36 0.74
C MET A 69 -21.43 6.09 -0.27
N ALA A 70 -22.70 6.05 0.20
CA ALA A 70 -23.84 5.88 -0.68
C ALA A 70 -23.92 6.98 -1.74
N GLU A 71 -23.81 8.24 -1.32
CA GLU A 71 -23.83 9.41 -2.19
C GLU A 71 -22.73 9.36 -3.23
N ASP A 72 -21.47 9.14 -2.80
CA ASP A 72 -20.31 9.11 -3.68
C ASP A 72 -20.35 7.96 -4.69
N LEU A 73 -20.90 6.81 -4.29
CA LEU A 73 -21.03 5.63 -5.14
C LEU A 73 -22.31 5.61 -5.98
N GLY A 74 -23.23 6.57 -5.78
CA GLY A 74 -24.53 6.60 -6.46
C GLY A 74 -25.45 5.46 -6.05
N LEU A 75 -25.38 5.02 -4.78
CA LEU A 75 -26.20 3.96 -4.21
C LEU A 75 -27.33 4.54 -3.35
N THR A 76 -28.46 3.85 -3.31
CA THR A 76 -29.53 4.17 -2.37
C THR A 76 -29.21 3.68 -0.96
N GLU A 77 -29.84 4.27 0.07
CA GLU A 77 -29.74 3.79 1.46
C GLU A 77 -30.09 2.30 1.56
N GLU A 78 -31.15 1.87 0.89
CA GLU A 78 -31.61 0.49 0.89
C GLU A 78 -30.52 -0.45 0.33
N GLN A 79 -29.89 -0.10 -0.79
CA GLN A 79 -28.80 -0.88 -1.38
C GLN A 79 -27.60 -0.99 -0.43
N VAL A 80 -27.24 0.10 0.25
CA VAL A 80 -26.13 0.09 1.22
C VAL A 80 -26.48 -0.76 2.43
N ARG A 81 -27.67 -0.63 2.99
CA ARG A 81 -28.11 -1.44 4.13
C ARG A 81 -28.13 -2.93 3.83
N GLN A 82 -28.58 -3.32 2.64
CA GLN A 82 -28.69 -4.73 2.27
C GLN A 82 -27.35 -5.36 1.90
N ASN A 83 -26.42 -4.60 1.33
CA ASN A 83 -25.21 -5.17 0.69
C ASN A 83 -23.89 -4.74 1.34
N LEU A 84 -23.88 -3.63 2.08
CA LEU A 84 -22.62 -3.03 2.59
C LEU A 84 -22.66 -2.71 4.09
N MET A 85 -23.70 -3.08 4.81
CA MET A 85 -23.80 -2.91 6.26
C MET A 85 -24.03 -4.28 6.92
N PHE A 86 -22.95 -4.90 7.42
CA PHE A 86 -22.97 -6.25 7.99
C PHE A 86 -23.04 -6.26 9.52
N LYS A 87 -23.19 -5.11 10.14
CA LYS A 87 -23.31 -4.93 11.58
C LYS A 87 -24.45 -3.99 11.92
N ASP A 88 -24.88 -4.04 13.16
CA ASP A 88 -25.86 -3.11 13.70
C ASP A 88 -25.25 -1.71 13.79
N ALA A 89 -25.55 -0.88 12.80
CA ALA A 89 -25.09 0.50 12.65
C ALA A 89 -26.18 1.34 12.00
N ASN A 90 -26.19 2.64 12.28
CA ASN A 90 -27.05 3.57 11.59
C ASN A 90 -26.44 4.03 10.27
N PHE A 91 -27.27 4.37 9.30
CA PHE A 91 -26.82 4.84 7.99
C PHE A 91 -25.96 6.12 8.06
N GLY A 92 -26.18 6.96 9.08
CA GLY A 92 -25.36 8.15 9.34
C GLY A 92 -24.06 7.89 10.11
N ASP A 93 -23.80 6.67 10.57
CA ASP A 93 -22.63 6.37 11.39
C ASP A 93 -21.34 6.28 10.55
N PRO A 94 -20.18 6.59 11.14
CA PRO A 94 -18.88 6.30 10.54
C PRO A 94 -18.67 4.78 10.35
N MET A 95 -17.90 4.43 9.33
CA MET A 95 -17.56 3.03 9.02
C MET A 95 -16.47 2.51 9.96
N ASN A 96 -16.80 2.32 11.23
CA ASN A 96 -15.87 1.84 12.25
C ASN A 96 -15.85 0.31 12.31
N THR A 97 -14.66 -0.26 12.54
CA THR A 97 -14.57 -1.68 12.91
C THR A 97 -15.17 -1.93 14.29
N GLY A 98 -15.64 -3.16 14.52
CA GLY A 98 -16.03 -3.63 15.86
C GLY A 98 -14.86 -4.23 16.65
N LEU A 99 -13.66 -4.30 16.07
CA LEU A 99 -12.49 -4.89 16.71
C LEU A 99 -11.94 -3.98 17.80
N ASP A 100 -11.88 -4.48 19.02
CA ASP A 100 -11.29 -3.75 20.16
C ASP A 100 -9.77 -3.60 19.96
N PRO A 101 -9.20 -2.38 20.07
CA PRO A 101 -7.77 -2.14 19.82
C PRO A 101 -6.83 -2.88 20.79
N VAL A 102 -7.26 -3.14 22.03
CA VAL A 102 -6.46 -3.86 23.03
C VAL A 102 -6.39 -5.33 22.65
N GLN A 103 -7.54 -5.93 22.30
CA GLN A 103 -7.59 -7.31 21.83
C GLN A 103 -6.82 -7.48 20.52
N ALA A 104 -6.98 -6.54 19.58
CA ALA A 104 -6.24 -6.55 18.32
C ALA A 104 -4.73 -6.51 18.54
N THR A 105 -4.27 -5.68 19.47
CA THR A 105 -2.84 -5.61 19.83
C THR A 105 -2.35 -6.92 20.44
N ALA A 106 -3.17 -7.58 21.28
CA ALA A 106 -2.82 -8.87 21.86
C ALA A 106 -2.72 -9.99 20.80
N TRP A 107 -3.59 -9.95 19.77
CA TRP A 107 -3.61 -10.97 18.73
C TRP A 107 -2.57 -10.78 17.64
N PHE A 108 -2.35 -9.53 17.21
CA PHE A 108 -1.52 -9.21 16.06
C PHE A 108 -0.21 -8.50 16.42
N GLY A 109 0.02 -8.23 17.73
CA GLY A 109 1.16 -7.42 18.20
C GLY A 109 0.98 -5.92 17.94
N LYS A 110 -0.05 -5.51 17.16
CA LYS A 110 -0.36 -4.13 16.81
C LYS A 110 -1.81 -4.00 16.36
N ALA A 111 -2.51 -2.99 16.82
CA ALA A 111 -3.85 -2.71 16.34
C ALA A 111 -3.82 -2.32 14.83
N PRO A 112 -4.76 -2.86 14.01
CA PRO A 112 -4.91 -2.44 12.62
C PRO A 112 -5.16 -0.93 12.53
N PRO A 113 -4.48 -0.21 11.62
CA PRO A 113 -4.68 1.23 11.46
C PRO A 113 -6.03 1.55 10.81
N ASP A 114 -6.55 2.75 11.09
CA ASP A 114 -7.62 3.35 10.29
C ASP A 114 -7.14 3.63 8.87
N LEU A 115 -7.94 3.29 7.86
CA LEU A 115 -7.58 3.42 6.46
C LEU A 115 -8.12 4.68 5.77
N SER A 116 -8.85 5.55 6.49
CA SER A 116 -9.47 6.76 5.91
C SER A 116 -8.53 7.66 5.11
N LEU A 117 -7.23 7.62 5.41
CA LEU A 117 -6.22 8.45 4.76
C LEU A 117 -5.04 7.62 4.24
N ILE A 118 -5.21 6.31 4.05
CA ILE A 118 -4.08 5.44 3.72
C ILE A 118 -3.40 5.84 2.41
N ALA A 119 -4.18 6.08 1.37
CA ALA A 119 -3.67 6.50 0.07
C ALA A 119 -3.05 7.91 0.08
N ARG A 120 -3.37 8.75 1.07
CA ARG A 120 -2.79 10.10 1.21
C ARG A 120 -1.54 10.13 2.09
N ARG A 121 -1.39 9.17 2.99
CA ARG A 121 -0.27 9.11 3.94
C ARG A 121 0.95 8.39 3.40
N LYS A 122 0.80 7.63 2.33
CA LYS A 122 1.90 6.95 1.65
C LYS A 122 2.46 7.84 0.56
N ALA A 123 3.78 7.86 0.40
CA ALA A 123 4.45 8.72 -0.57
C ALA A 123 3.99 8.39 -2.00
N GLU A 124 3.83 7.10 -2.30
CA GLU A 124 3.37 6.58 -3.59
C GLU A 124 1.84 6.55 -3.72
N GLY A 125 1.13 7.01 -2.68
CA GLY A 125 -0.33 7.14 -2.69
C GLY A 125 -1.06 5.82 -2.95
N PRO A 126 -2.01 5.79 -3.91
CA PRO A 126 -2.75 4.59 -4.28
C PRO A 126 -1.87 3.44 -4.75
N ASP A 127 -0.76 3.73 -5.46
CA ASP A 127 0.16 2.70 -5.96
C ASP A 127 0.78 1.90 -4.81
N TRP A 128 1.05 2.54 -3.66
CA TRP A 128 1.50 1.82 -2.48
C TRP A 128 0.45 0.81 -1.99
N VAL A 129 -0.82 1.20 -1.90
CA VAL A 129 -1.91 0.32 -1.42
C VAL A 129 -2.06 -0.88 -2.36
N TYR A 130 -2.09 -0.62 -3.66
CA TYR A 130 -2.21 -1.64 -4.69
C TYR A 130 -1.08 -2.66 -4.62
N ASN A 131 0.18 -2.21 -4.61
CA ASN A 131 1.33 -3.10 -4.52
C ASN A 131 1.39 -3.83 -3.17
N TYR A 132 1.00 -3.17 -2.07
CA TYR A 132 0.92 -3.81 -0.76
C TYR A 132 -0.04 -5.00 -0.76
N LEU A 133 -1.25 -4.85 -1.32
CA LEU A 133 -2.23 -5.92 -1.39
C LEU A 133 -1.76 -7.12 -2.21
N LYS A 134 -0.91 -6.90 -3.23
CA LYS A 134 -0.39 -7.94 -4.12
C LYS A 134 0.87 -8.64 -3.61
N SER A 135 1.55 -8.08 -2.62
CA SER A 135 2.94 -8.44 -2.26
C SER A 135 3.08 -9.31 -1.01
N PHE A 136 1.99 -9.87 -0.50
CA PHE A 136 2.05 -10.82 0.60
C PHE A 136 2.63 -12.16 0.13
N TYR A 137 3.46 -12.79 0.98
CA TYR A 137 4.02 -14.11 0.74
C TYR A 137 4.13 -14.91 2.04
N ILE A 138 4.19 -16.24 1.92
CA ILE A 138 4.36 -17.15 3.06
C ILE A 138 5.74 -16.92 3.68
N ASP A 139 5.74 -16.67 4.99
CA ASP A 139 6.94 -16.56 5.81
C ASP A 139 6.69 -17.18 7.19
N GLU A 140 7.09 -18.43 7.33
CA GLU A 140 6.87 -19.21 8.56
C GLU A 140 7.62 -18.65 9.78
N SER A 141 8.59 -17.75 9.57
CA SER A 141 9.28 -17.07 10.66
C SER A 141 8.41 -15.98 11.33
N ARG A 142 7.30 -15.61 10.70
CA ARG A 142 6.38 -14.57 11.21
C ARG A 142 5.24 -15.17 12.02
N PRO A 143 4.79 -14.51 13.11
CA PRO A 143 3.72 -15.04 13.96
C PRO A 143 2.44 -15.40 13.22
N MET A 144 2.07 -14.64 12.19
CA MET A 144 0.88 -14.87 11.37
C MET A 144 1.16 -15.73 10.12
N GLY A 145 2.39 -16.22 9.93
CA GLY A 145 2.79 -17.03 8.77
C GLY A 145 2.93 -16.26 7.47
N TRP A 146 2.84 -14.94 7.50
CA TRP A 146 2.86 -14.06 6.34
C TRP A 146 3.84 -12.90 6.50
N ASN A 147 4.43 -12.47 5.39
CA ASN A 147 5.20 -11.24 5.30
C ASN A 147 4.79 -10.48 4.03
N ASN A 148 5.30 -9.26 3.86
CA ASN A 148 4.98 -8.42 2.73
C ASN A 148 6.26 -7.77 2.18
N SER A 149 6.44 -7.75 0.86
CA SER A 149 7.66 -7.22 0.27
C SER A 149 7.68 -5.70 0.18
N VAL A 150 6.51 -5.05 0.10
CA VAL A 150 6.36 -3.58 0.11
C VAL A 150 6.49 -3.03 1.54
N PHE A 151 6.04 -3.80 2.52
CA PHE A 151 6.15 -3.42 3.94
C PHE A 151 6.66 -4.61 4.77
N PRO A 152 7.98 -4.88 4.74
CA PRO A 152 8.57 -5.99 5.47
C PRO A 152 8.28 -5.93 6.97
N GLY A 153 7.94 -7.07 7.54
CA GLY A 153 7.57 -7.18 8.95
C GLY A 153 6.13 -6.78 9.26
N ALA A 154 5.27 -6.67 8.25
CA ALA A 154 3.83 -6.44 8.45
C ALA A 154 3.24 -7.46 9.44
N SER A 155 2.43 -6.97 10.39
CA SER A 155 1.66 -7.83 11.31
C SER A 155 0.35 -8.31 10.68
N MET A 156 -0.13 -7.64 9.63
CA MET A 156 -1.32 -8.03 8.87
C MET A 156 -1.05 -9.34 8.11
N PRO A 157 -1.90 -10.37 8.22
CA PRO A 157 -1.83 -11.54 7.35
C PRO A 157 -2.37 -11.22 5.96
N ASN A 158 -2.12 -12.08 4.96
CA ASN A 158 -2.79 -11.98 3.66
C ASN A 158 -4.27 -12.37 3.82
N VAL A 159 -5.16 -11.39 3.95
CA VAL A 159 -6.62 -11.63 4.07
C VAL A 159 -7.26 -12.00 2.73
N LEU A 160 -6.55 -11.81 1.62
CA LEU A 160 -7.02 -12.08 0.26
C LEU A 160 -6.49 -13.42 -0.30
N TRP A 161 -5.85 -14.25 0.54
CA TRP A 161 -5.22 -15.50 0.09
C TRP A 161 -6.18 -16.46 -0.62
N GLN A 162 -7.46 -16.48 -0.23
CA GLN A 162 -8.46 -17.32 -0.89
C GLN A 162 -8.73 -16.90 -2.34
N LEU A 163 -8.57 -15.62 -2.64
CA LEU A 163 -8.71 -15.06 -3.98
C LEU A 163 -7.40 -15.22 -4.76
N GLN A 164 -6.29 -14.80 -4.18
CA GLN A 164 -4.97 -14.77 -4.81
C GLN A 164 -4.31 -16.15 -4.90
N GLY A 165 -4.44 -16.93 -3.84
CA GLY A 165 -3.57 -18.07 -3.56
C GLY A 165 -2.45 -17.73 -2.60
N SER A 166 -1.73 -18.75 -2.14
CA SER A 166 -0.63 -18.62 -1.20
C SER A 166 0.70 -18.54 -1.95
N GLN A 167 1.17 -17.32 -2.20
CA GLN A 167 2.43 -17.12 -2.94
C GLN A 167 3.66 -17.25 -2.06
N HIS A 168 4.75 -17.71 -2.67
CA HIS A 168 6.07 -17.83 -2.10
C HIS A 168 7.02 -16.84 -2.79
N ALA A 169 7.92 -16.23 -2.02
CA ALA A 169 8.93 -15.34 -2.56
C ALA A 169 10.01 -16.15 -3.32
N LEU A 170 10.31 -15.72 -4.54
CA LEU A 170 11.48 -16.17 -5.31
C LEU A 170 12.64 -15.23 -4.98
N THR A 171 13.80 -15.79 -4.66
CA THR A 171 14.97 -15.02 -4.24
C THR A 171 16.20 -15.36 -5.05
N GLU A 172 17.06 -14.35 -5.25
CA GLU A 172 18.41 -14.51 -5.75
C GLU A 172 19.43 -14.13 -4.66
N ALA A 173 20.65 -14.67 -4.76
CA ALA A 173 21.71 -14.36 -3.82
C ALA A 173 22.01 -12.85 -3.79
N LYS A 174 22.03 -12.27 -2.60
CA LYS A 174 22.37 -10.88 -2.42
C LYS A 174 23.88 -10.68 -2.49
N HIS A 175 24.37 -9.90 -3.45
CA HIS A 175 25.76 -9.47 -3.51
C HIS A 175 26.01 -8.31 -2.52
N ALA A 176 27.25 -8.17 -2.06
CA ALA A 176 27.62 -7.08 -1.16
C ALA A 176 27.29 -5.72 -1.80
N GLY A 177 26.53 -4.89 -1.07
CA GLY A 177 26.08 -3.57 -1.54
C GLY A 177 24.87 -3.57 -2.49
N ALA A 178 24.29 -4.74 -2.79
CA ALA A 178 23.08 -4.80 -3.63
C ALA A 178 21.87 -4.18 -2.93
N VAL A 179 21.11 -3.37 -3.67
CA VAL A 179 19.77 -2.91 -3.28
C VAL A 179 18.76 -3.93 -3.77
N CYS A 180 17.84 -4.35 -2.92
CA CYS A 180 16.77 -5.30 -3.25
C CYS A 180 15.46 -4.53 -3.50
N PRO A 181 15.10 -4.24 -4.76
CA PRO A 181 13.94 -3.40 -5.08
C PRO A 181 12.60 -3.93 -4.58
N LYS A 182 12.47 -5.26 -4.47
CA LYS A 182 11.27 -5.94 -3.94
C LYS A 182 11.46 -6.44 -2.50
N GLY A 183 12.48 -5.94 -1.78
CA GLY A 183 12.81 -6.38 -0.43
C GLY A 183 13.69 -7.62 -0.36
N GLU A 184 13.95 -8.04 0.88
CA GLU A 184 14.82 -9.18 1.19
C GLU A 184 14.07 -10.28 1.90
N TYR A 185 14.43 -11.54 1.61
CA TYR A 185 13.91 -12.71 2.28
C TYR A 185 14.97 -13.80 2.36
N LYS A 186 15.18 -14.37 3.56
CA LYS A 186 16.18 -15.43 3.82
C LYS A 186 17.58 -15.11 3.29
N GLY A 187 17.99 -13.84 3.40
CA GLY A 187 19.32 -13.38 2.99
C GLY A 187 19.52 -13.17 1.50
N GLY A 188 18.47 -13.30 0.68
CA GLY A 188 18.46 -12.99 -0.75
C GLY A 188 17.55 -11.82 -1.09
N CYS A 189 17.73 -11.25 -2.28
CA CYS A 189 16.81 -10.27 -2.84
C CYS A 189 15.57 -10.96 -3.43
N ILE A 190 14.38 -10.48 -3.12
CA ILE A 190 13.14 -10.97 -3.74
C ILE A 190 13.13 -10.49 -5.21
N THR A 191 13.00 -11.44 -6.13
CA THR A 191 12.92 -11.19 -7.58
C THR A 191 11.51 -11.31 -8.12
N GLY A 192 10.67 -12.08 -7.43
CA GLY A 192 9.28 -12.32 -7.82
C GLY A 192 8.55 -13.22 -6.83
N PHE A 193 7.40 -13.69 -7.27
CA PHE A 193 6.56 -14.59 -6.49
C PHE A 193 6.08 -15.76 -7.36
N SER A 194 5.82 -16.89 -6.73
CA SER A 194 5.20 -18.06 -7.36
C SER A 194 4.10 -18.61 -6.46
N ILE A 195 3.06 -19.14 -7.07
CA ILE A 195 1.97 -19.84 -6.36
C ILE A 195 1.99 -21.29 -6.85
N PRO A 196 2.31 -22.26 -5.96
CA PRO A 196 2.27 -23.68 -6.30
C PRO A 196 0.83 -24.10 -6.71
N ASP A 197 0.70 -25.09 -7.61
CA ASP A 197 -0.59 -25.52 -8.16
C ASP A 197 -1.62 -25.89 -7.08
N HIS A 198 -1.19 -26.53 -6.01
CA HIS A 198 -2.05 -26.91 -4.87
C HIS A 198 -2.36 -25.76 -3.90
N LYS A 199 -1.85 -24.55 -4.18
CA LYS A 199 -2.05 -23.33 -3.38
C LYS A 199 -2.68 -22.19 -4.17
N GLN A 200 -3.21 -22.49 -5.35
CA GLN A 200 -3.90 -21.50 -6.18
C GLN A 200 -5.11 -20.93 -5.46
N GLY A 201 -5.40 -19.66 -5.70
CA GLY A 201 -6.63 -19.02 -5.26
C GLY A 201 -7.81 -19.33 -6.19
N SER A 202 -8.95 -18.75 -5.88
CA SER A 202 -10.17 -18.90 -6.66
C SER A 202 -10.20 -18.03 -7.93
N MET A 203 -9.25 -17.09 -8.07
CA MET A 203 -9.19 -16.12 -9.15
C MET A 203 -7.92 -16.31 -10.00
N SER A 204 -8.03 -15.95 -11.29
CA SER A 204 -6.83 -15.81 -12.13
C SER A 204 -5.98 -14.62 -11.65
N PRO A 205 -4.69 -14.54 -12.04
CA PRO A 205 -3.85 -13.38 -11.73
C PRO A 205 -4.47 -12.04 -12.16
N GLU A 206 -5.12 -12.00 -13.34
CA GLU A 206 -5.76 -10.80 -13.87
C GLU A 206 -7.01 -10.42 -13.08
N GLN A 207 -7.80 -11.40 -12.65
CA GLN A 207 -8.97 -11.17 -11.79
C GLN A 207 -8.54 -10.64 -10.42
N PHE A 208 -7.50 -11.22 -9.84
CA PHE A 208 -6.96 -10.75 -8.56
C PHE A 208 -6.34 -9.34 -8.68
N ASP A 209 -5.69 -9.05 -9.80
CA ASP A 209 -5.19 -7.70 -10.10
C ASP A 209 -6.31 -6.67 -10.09
N GLN A 210 -7.46 -6.99 -10.71
CA GLN A 210 -8.64 -6.13 -10.67
C GLN A 210 -9.19 -5.95 -9.25
N VAL A 211 -9.21 -7.00 -8.42
CA VAL A 211 -9.60 -6.92 -7.00
C VAL A 211 -8.72 -5.90 -6.25
N ALA A 212 -7.41 -5.99 -6.44
CA ALA A 212 -6.47 -5.06 -5.80
C ALA A 212 -6.68 -3.61 -6.26
N ARG A 213 -6.95 -3.39 -7.57
CA ARG A 213 -7.29 -2.08 -8.13
C ARG A 213 -8.59 -1.53 -7.57
N ASP A 214 -9.65 -2.33 -7.55
CA ASP A 214 -10.97 -1.91 -7.07
C ASP A 214 -10.91 -1.52 -5.58
N ILE A 215 -10.25 -2.31 -4.73
CA ILE A 215 -10.04 -1.96 -3.32
C ILE A 215 -9.25 -0.65 -3.19
N THR A 216 -8.19 -0.51 -3.98
CA THR A 216 -7.34 0.69 -3.97
C THR A 216 -8.10 1.93 -4.43
N ALA A 217 -8.95 1.81 -5.45
CA ALA A 217 -9.77 2.90 -5.95
C ALA A 217 -10.79 3.38 -4.91
N PHE A 218 -11.31 2.47 -4.09
CA PHE A 218 -12.26 2.80 -3.04
C PHE A 218 -11.59 3.47 -1.83
N LEU A 219 -10.34 3.11 -1.47
CA LEU A 219 -9.58 3.62 -0.33
C LEU A 219 -8.88 4.97 -0.61
#